data_4e83e082cb2f42720d993038a78dcf02
#
_entry.id   4e83e082cb2f42720d993038a78dcf02
#
_cell.length_a   1.000
_cell.length_b   1.000
_cell.length_c   1.000
_cell.angle_alpha   90.00
_cell.angle_beta   90.00
_cell.angle_gamma   90.00
#
_symmetry.space_group_name_H-M   'P 1'
#
loop_
_entity.id
_entity.type
_entity.pdbx_description
1 polymer ?
#
loop_
_entity_poly.entity_id
_entity_poly.type
_entity_poly.pdbx_seq_one_letter_code
_entity_poly.pdbx_strand_id
1 'polypeptide(L)'
;MITLFHEFGHDLHGLLSDVRYPSRSGTSVPRDFVEFPSQVNEIWAWEPELIARYARHHETGEPMPQEWIEALRAGRHLGEGQATLELLAAMLLDQAWHQAPAERLPDDPDDVESFEQE
;
A
#
# COMPACT_ATOMS: atom_id res chain seq x y z
N MET A 1 12.74 2.27 3.57
CA MET A 1 13.04 0.82 3.61
C MET A 1 11.83 -0.03 3.21
N ILE A 2 10.64 0.19 3.79
CA ILE A 2 9.40 -0.54 3.38
C ILE A 2 9.19 -0.44 1.88
N THR A 3 9.27 0.75 1.29
CA THR A 3 9.18 0.98 -0.16
C THR A 3 10.12 0.08 -0.97
N LEU A 4 11.35 -0.16 -0.49
CA LEU A 4 12.28 -1.05 -1.19
C LEU A 4 11.79 -2.51 -1.20
N PHE A 5 11.22 -2.98 -0.08
CA PHE A 5 10.60 -4.30 -0.04
C PHE A 5 9.36 -4.37 -0.92
N HIS A 6 8.56 -3.30 -0.95
CA HIS A 6 7.40 -3.16 -1.82
C HIS A 6 7.80 -3.32 -3.29
N GLU A 7 8.70 -2.48 -3.78
CA GLU A 7 9.16 -2.51 -5.19
C GLU A 7 9.81 -3.86 -5.54
N PHE A 8 10.60 -4.42 -4.63
CA PHE A 8 11.16 -5.75 -4.82
C PHE A 8 10.08 -6.85 -4.86
N GLY A 9 8.94 -6.65 -4.21
CA GLY A 9 7.78 -7.54 -4.33
C GLY A 9 7.19 -7.52 -5.74
N HIS A 10 7.13 -6.38 -6.40
CA HIS A 10 6.76 -6.28 -7.82
C HIS A 10 7.80 -6.96 -8.72
N ASP A 11 9.09 -6.77 -8.44
CA ASP A 11 10.16 -7.44 -9.17
C ASP A 11 10.04 -8.97 -9.05
N LEU A 12 9.80 -9.49 -7.85
CA LEU A 12 9.59 -10.93 -7.62
C LEU A 12 8.35 -11.43 -8.37
N HIS A 13 7.25 -10.66 -8.38
CA HIS A 13 6.06 -11.01 -9.14
C HIS A 13 6.36 -11.14 -10.64
N GLY A 14 7.18 -10.23 -11.19
CA GLY A 14 7.64 -10.30 -12.57
C GLY A 14 8.54 -11.49 -12.85
N LEU A 15 9.58 -11.67 -12.01
CA LEU A 15 10.59 -12.73 -12.18
C LEU A 15 10.02 -14.15 -12.04
N LEU A 16 9.05 -14.34 -11.14
CA LEU A 16 8.42 -15.63 -10.85
C LEU A 16 7.15 -15.87 -11.66
N SER A 17 6.80 -14.96 -12.56
CA SER A 17 5.59 -15.07 -13.36
C SER A 17 5.73 -16.20 -14.39
N ASP A 18 4.87 -17.21 -14.27
CA ASP A 18 4.75 -18.33 -15.22
C ASP A 18 3.33 -18.34 -15.81
N VAL A 19 3.12 -17.53 -16.84
CA VAL A 19 1.82 -17.34 -17.46
C VAL A 19 1.81 -17.76 -18.93
N ARG A 20 0.66 -18.25 -19.38
CA ARG A 20 0.48 -18.63 -20.79
C ARG A 20 0.56 -17.43 -21.75
N TYR A 21 0.11 -16.25 -21.31
CA TYR A 21 0.05 -15.03 -22.12
C TYR A 21 0.97 -13.96 -21.53
N PRO A 22 2.08 -13.60 -22.20
CA PRO A 22 3.02 -12.60 -21.70
C PRO A 22 2.40 -11.25 -21.34
N SER A 23 1.31 -10.88 -22.02
CA SER A 23 0.55 -9.64 -21.73
C SER A 23 -0.15 -9.62 -20.38
N ARG A 24 -0.12 -10.73 -19.64
CA ARG A 24 -0.68 -10.87 -18.29
C ARG A 24 0.40 -11.24 -17.26
N SER A 25 1.68 -10.96 -17.58
CA SER A 25 2.82 -11.25 -16.72
C SER A 25 3.08 -10.12 -15.74
N GLY A 26 3.53 -10.47 -14.54
CA GLY A 26 3.92 -9.52 -13.51
C GLY A 26 2.81 -8.53 -13.18
N THR A 27 3.11 -7.24 -13.25
CA THR A 27 2.16 -6.15 -12.93
C THR A 27 1.05 -5.95 -13.97
N SER A 28 1.06 -6.69 -15.08
CA SER A 28 -0.01 -6.69 -16.09
C SER A 28 -1.22 -7.56 -15.68
N VAL A 29 -1.67 -7.39 -14.46
CA VAL A 29 -2.80 -8.08 -13.80
C VAL A 29 -3.90 -7.07 -13.44
N PRO A 30 -5.11 -7.53 -13.07
CA PRO A 30 -6.16 -6.63 -12.56
C PRO A 30 -5.65 -5.76 -11.39
N ARG A 31 -6.17 -4.54 -11.34
CA ARG A 31 -5.69 -3.50 -10.41
C ARG A 31 -5.89 -3.87 -8.93
N ASP A 32 -6.91 -4.63 -8.63
CA ASP A 32 -7.23 -5.15 -7.30
C ASP A 32 -6.26 -6.24 -6.80
N PHE A 33 -5.43 -6.79 -7.70
CA PHE A 33 -4.44 -7.82 -7.37
C PHE A 33 -2.99 -7.33 -7.44
N VAL A 34 -2.71 -6.29 -8.22
CA VAL A 34 -1.34 -5.87 -8.56
C VAL A 34 -0.46 -5.60 -7.33
N GLU A 35 -1.05 -5.06 -6.26
CA GLU A 35 -0.34 -4.73 -5.02
C GLU A 35 -0.22 -5.90 -4.03
N PHE A 36 -0.88 -7.03 -4.30
CA PHE A 36 -0.85 -8.16 -3.36
C PHE A 36 0.58 -8.70 -3.13
N PRO A 37 1.41 -8.99 -4.17
CA PRO A 37 2.76 -9.48 -3.96
C PRO A 37 3.68 -8.45 -3.30
N SER A 38 3.56 -7.18 -3.66
CA SER A 38 4.37 -6.09 -3.09
C SER A 38 4.06 -5.88 -1.61
N GLN A 39 2.78 -5.80 -1.23
CA GLN A 39 2.35 -5.63 0.16
C GLN A 39 2.68 -6.85 1.03
N VAL A 40 2.58 -8.07 0.51
CA VAL A 40 3.04 -9.27 1.22
C VAL A 40 4.54 -9.19 1.50
N ASN A 41 5.33 -8.70 0.55
CA ASN A 41 6.77 -8.60 0.74
C ASN A 41 7.18 -7.53 1.77
N GLU A 42 6.37 -6.48 1.98
CA GLU A 42 6.58 -5.48 3.03
C GLU A 42 6.63 -6.07 4.44
N ILE A 43 5.94 -7.19 4.68
CA ILE A 43 5.88 -7.84 6.00
C ILE A 43 7.29 -8.16 6.50
N TRP A 44 8.18 -8.58 5.60
CA TRP A 44 9.56 -8.93 5.92
C TRP A 44 10.40 -7.75 6.38
N ALA A 45 10.06 -6.53 5.97
CA ALA A 45 10.78 -5.33 6.39
C ALA A 45 10.69 -5.09 7.91
N TRP A 46 9.70 -5.66 8.57
CA TRP A 46 9.44 -5.51 10.00
C TRP A 46 9.97 -6.66 10.86
N GLU A 47 10.55 -7.68 10.26
CA GLU A 47 11.12 -8.80 11.00
C GLU A 47 12.42 -8.40 11.70
N PRO A 48 12.54 -8.58 13.03
CA PRO A 48 13.70 -8.12 13.80
C PRO A 48 15.02 -8.65 13.29
N GLU A 49 15.06 -9.91 12.87
CA GLU A 49 16.26 -10.53 12.31
C GLU A 49 16.70 -9.88 11.00
N LEU A 50 15.75 -9.45 10.18
CA LEU A 50 16.06 -8.74 8.95
C LEU A 50 16.45 -7.30 9.22
N ILE A 51 15.75 -6.59 10.11
CA ILE A 51 16.12 -5.24 10.53
C ILE A 51 17.57 -5.22 11.02
N ALA A 52 17.97 -6.15 11.88
CA ALA A 52 19.34 -6.24 12.40
C ALA A 52 20.40 -6.45 11.31
N ARG A 53 20.03 -6.99 10.14
CA ARG A 53 20.96 -7.19 9.01
C ARG A 53 21.16 -5.92 8.18
N TYR A 54 20.11 -5.17 7.90
CA TYR A 54 20.18 -4.01 7.02
C TYR A 54 20.25 -2.67 7.75
N ALA A 55 19.67 -2.55 8.95
CA ALA A 55 19.65 -1.31 9.73
C ALA A 55 20.97 -1.16 10.48
N ARG A 56 21.97 -0.59 9.81
CA ARG A 56 23.30 -0.38 10.36
C ARG A 56 23.70 1.09 10.25
N HIS A 57 24.46 1.54 11.24
CA HIS A 57 25.01 2.90 11.23
C HIS A 57 25.96 3.06 10.01
N HIS A 58 25.79 4.12 9.25
CA HIS A 58 26.46 4.32 7.97
C HIS A 58 27.97 4.45 8.06
N GLU A 59 28.50 4.92 9.21
CA GLU A 59 29.96 5.07 9.43
C GLU A 59 30.54 3.90 10.21
N THR A 60 29.88 3.47 11.31
CA THR A 60 30.44 2.47 12.22
C THR A 60 30.07 1.03 11.83
N GLY A 61 29.01 0.84 11.05
CA GLY A 61 28.48 -0.47 10.70
C GLY A 61 27.78 -1.19 11.85
N GLU A 62 27.64 -0.55 13.01
CA GLU A 62 26.93 -1.10 14.15
C GLU A 62 25.44 -1.32 13.84
N PRO A 63 24.85 -2.43 14.28
CA PRO A 63 23.42 -2.68 14.09
C PRO A 63 22.58 -1.69 14.91
N MET A 64 21.35 -1.45 14.45
CA MET A 64 20.38 -0.65 15.19
C MET A 64 20.16 -1.27 16.60
N PRO A 65 20.17 -0.45 17.67
CA PRO A 65 19.87 -0.94 19.01
C PRO A 65 18.52 -1.65 19.10
N GLN A 66 18.48 -2.76 19.83
CA GLN A 66 17.27 -3.60 19.97
C GLN A 66 16.06 -2.80 20.50
N GLU A 67 16.29 -1.90 21.44
CA GLU A 67 15.26 -1.00 21.99
C GLU A 67 14.59 -0.11 20.92
N TRP A 68 15.35 0.32 19.90
CA TRP A 68 14.81 1.11 18.80
C TRP A 68 13.99 0.24 17.84
N ILE A 69 14.42 -0.99 17.60
CA ILE A 69 13.65 -1.96 16.81
C ILE A 69 12.29 -2.24 17.49
N GLU A 70 12.29 -2.42 18.79
CA GLU A 70 11.07 -2.65 19.59
C GLU A 70 10.16 -1.43 19.58
N ALA A 71 10.72 -0.22 19.74
CA ALA A 71 9.96 1.04 19.66
C ALA A 71 9.33 1.25 18.28
N LEU A 72 10.06 1.00 17.19
CA LEU A 72 9.54 1.05 15.82
C LEU A 72 8.37 0.09 15.62
N ARG A 73 8.49 -1.13 16.09
CA ARG A 73 7.42 -2.14 15.99
C ARG A 73 6.20 -1.76 16.82
N ALA A 74 6.40 -1.27 18.03
CA ALA A 74 5.30 -0.79 18.88
C ALA A 74 4.57 0.40 18.28
N GLY A 75 5.30 1.30 17.61
CA GLY A 75 4.73 2.47 16.93
C GLY A 75 4.10 2.19 15.57
N ARG A 76 4.21 0.97 15.02
CA ARG A 76 3.79 0.62 13.67
C ARG A 76 2.32 0.97 13.37
N HIS A 77 1.45 0.77 14.36
CA HIS A 77 0.01 1.01 14.21
C HIS A 77 -0.44 2.39 14.69
N LEU A 78 0.52 3.27 15.03
CA LEU A 78 0.18 4.64 15.41
C LEU A 78 -0.38 5.39 14.21
N GLY A 79 -1.59 5.90 14.35
CA GLY A 79 -2.29 6.62 13.27
C GLY A 79 -2.97 5.73 12.23
N GLU A 80 -2.87 4.41 12.31
CA GLU A 80 -3.47 3.46 11.37
C GLU A 80 -4.99 3.64 11.23
N GLY A 81 -5.68 3.92 12.34
CA GLY A 81 -7.12 4.19 12.33
C GLY A 81 -7.48 5.41 11.49
N GLN A 82 -6.70 6.49 11.58
CA GLN A 82 -6.91 7.69 10.78
C GLN A 82 -6.66 7.40 9.30
N ALA A 83 -5.55 6.78 8.96
CA ALA A 83 -5.21 6.42 7.58
C ALA A 83 -6.27 5.49 6.95
N THR A 84 -6.77 4.52 7.73
CA THR A 84 -7.85 3.62 7.28
C THR A 84 -9.16 4.39 7.05
N LEU A 85 -9.51 5.35 7.90
CA LEU A 85 -10.71 6.17 7.73
C LEU A 85 -10.62 7.06 6.49
N GLU A 86 -9.47 7.64 6.21
CA GLU A 86 -9.26 8.45 4.99
C GLU A 86 -9.44 7.60 3.73
N LEU A 87 -8.86 6.41 3.71
CA LEU A 87 -9.02 5.47 2.60
C LEU A 87 -10.47 5.00 2.45
N LEU A 88 -11.13 4.67 3.57
CA LEU A 88 -12.52 4.23 3.56
C LEU A 88 -13.47 5.34 3.08
N ALA A 89 -13.23 6.58 3.49
CA ALA A 89 -14.01 7.72 3.01
C ALA A 89 -13.91 7.86 1.48
N ALA A 90 -12.70 7.78 0.94
CA ALA A 90 -12.49 7.80 -0.51
C ALA A 90 -13.20 6.64 -1.23
N MET A 91 -13.14 5.42 -0.66
CA MET A 91 -13.83 4.25 -1.23
C MET A 91 -15.35 4.39 -1.20
N LEU A 92 -15.91 4.93 -0.12
CA LEU A 92 -17.36 5.15 0.00
C LEU A 92 -17.84 6.22 -0.98
N LEU A 93 -17.07 7.29 -1.14
CA LEU A 93 -17.36 8.34 -2.11
C LEU A 93 -17.32 7.80 -3.55
N ASP A 94 -16.28 7.02 -3.88
CA ASP A 94 -16.16 6.35 -5.19
C ASP A 94 -17.38 5.45 -5.46
N GLN A 95 -17.81 4.67 -4.48
CA GLN A 95 -19.00 3.84 -4.60
C GLN A 95 -20.28 4.66 -4.75
N ALA A 96 -20.41 5.80 -4.07
CA ALA A 96 -21.57 6.68 -4.21
C ALA A 96 -21.68 7.22 -5.64
N TRP A 97 -20.56 7.69 -6.22
CA TRP A 97 -20.51 8.13 -7.61
C TRP A 97 -20.88 7.04 -8.60
N HIS A 98 -20.31 5.85 -8.47
CA HIS A 98 -20.47 4.75 -9.44
C HIS A 98 -21.82 4.01 -9.31
N GLN A 99 -22.49 4.14 -8.17
CA GLN A 99 -23.82 3.54 -7.97
C GLN A 99 -24.97 4.52 -8.13
N ALA A 100 -24.69 5.82 -8.27
CA ALA A 100 -25.72 6.83 -8.47
C ALA A 100 -26.39 6.62 -9.84
N PRO A 101 -27.73 6.66 -9.90
CA PRO A 101 -28.42 6.68 -11.19
C PRO A 101 -28.12 7.97 -11.95
N ALA A 102 -28.12 7.89 -13.29
CA ALA A 102 -27.72 9.01 -14.14
C ALA A 102 -28.46 10.32 -13.84
N GLU A 103 -29.72 10.21 -13.41
CA GLU A 103 -30.59 11.35 -13.10
C GLU A 103 -30.19 12.08 -11.80
N ARG A 104 -29.34 11.45 -10.97
CA ARG A 104 -28.82 12.05 -9.72
C ARG A 104 -27.43 12.62 -9.86
N LEU A 105 -26.75 12.32 -10.97
CA LEU A 105 -25.41 12.85 -11.18
C LEU A 105 -25.49 14.35 -11.49
N PRO A 106 -24.58 15.18 -10.96
CA PRO A 106 -24.54 16.59 -11.26
C PRO A 106 -24.21 16.84 -12.73
N ASP A 107 -25.00 17.66 -13.40
CA ASP A 107 -24.75 18.11 -14.77
C ASP A 107 -23.79 19.31 -14.82
N ASP A 108 -23.72 20.09 -13.74
CA ASP A 108 -22.86 21.26 -13.62
C ASP A 108 -21.70 20.98 -12.63
N PRO A 109 -20.45 21.33 -13.01
CA PRO A 109 -19.31 21.20 -12.08
C PRO A 109 -19.51 21.92 -10.74
N ASP A 110 -20.29 22.99 -10.69
CA ASP A 110 -20.56 23.74 -9.46
C ASP A 110 -21.46 22.97 -8.47
N ASP A 111 -22.18 21.95 -8.93
CA ASP A 111 -23.05 21.10 -8.10
C ASP A 111 -22.33 19.86 -7.52
N VAL A 112 -21.09 19.60 -7.93
CA VAL A 112 -20.31 18.42 -7.50
C VAL A 112 -20.13 18.41 -5.98
N GLU A 113 -19.70 19.52 -5.38
CA GLU A 113 -19.49 19.61 -3.94
C GLU A 113 -20.77 19.33 -3.15
N SER A 114 -21.93 19.80 -3.66
CA SER A 114 -23.24 19.57 -3.03
C SER A 114 -23.62 18.09 -3.07
N PHE A 115 -23.34 17.42 -4.19
CA PHE A 115 -23.58 15.98 -4.37
C PHE A 115 -22.71 15.14 -3.42
N GLU A 116 -21.45 15.53 -3.22
CA GLU A 116 -20.52 14.81 -2.34
C GLU A 116 -20.79 14.99 -0.85
N GLN A 117 -21.58 16.01 -0.47
CA GLN A 117 -21.99 16.26 0.92
C GLN A 117 -23.30 15.55 1.33
N GLU A 118 -24.04 14.95 0.39
CA GLU A 118 -25.24 14.14 0.66
C GLU A 118 -24.89 12.76 1.21
#